data_949f04851fb7f31b18b0cc833e97dcf8
#
_entry.id   949f04851fb7f31b18b0cc833e97dcf8
#
_cell.length_a   1.000
_cell.length_b   1.000
_cell.length_c   1.000
_cell.angle_alpha   90.00
_cell.angle_beta   90.00
_cell.angle_gamma   90.00
#
_symmetry.space_group_name_H-M   'P 1'
#
loop_
_entity.id
_entity.type
_entity.pdbx_description
1 polymer ?
#
loop_
_entity_poly.entity_id
_entity_poly.type
_entity_poly.pdbx_seq_one_letter_code
_entity_poly.pdbx_strand_id
1 'polypeptide(L)'
;MVPFNSAVFDPDNQFHISSALLNRKEIIKTLKNSFSPPAFPLDIMENNLNFNIMNFDTFKAAAIDFFTIEKISLCHPGGSSGYKISSNKKSIVYALDHEFGLDKDIDNSLLKIASNSDVVIWDGMYTMQEIKDKKGWGHSSIEDGVIFHKKSKAKKLFISHHAPERSDKDLDSMSKTMLPKSLR
;
A
#
# COMPACT_ATOMS: atom_id res chain seq x y z
N MET A 1 -12.46 -3.91 -1.94
CA MET A 1 -12.94 -3.39 -3.24
C MET A 1 -14.00 -2.34 -2.98
N VAL A 2 -13.76 -1.09 -3.43
CA VAL A 2 -14.65 0.06 -3.17
C VAL A 2 -16.10 -0.19 -3.61
N PRO A 3 -16.42 -0.74 -4.81
CA PRO A 3 -17.80 -0.89 -5.27
C PRO A 3 -18.65 -1.89 -4.47
N PHE A 4 -18.03 -2.69 -3.61
CA PHE A 4 -18.73 -3.69 -2.78
C PHE A 4 -18.84 -3.27 -1.31
N ASN A 5 -18.38 -2.07 -0.97
CA ASN A 5 -18.51 -1.55 0.39
C ASN A 5 -19.82 -0.76 0.51
N SER A 6 -20.70 -1.17 1.41
CA SER A 6 -22.00 -0.49 1.64
C SER A 6 -21.86 1.00 1.95
N ALA A 7 -20.76 1.42 2.57
CA ALA A 7 -20.49 2.83 2.85
C ALA A 7 -20.42 3.70 1.58
N VAL A 8 -20.10 3.12 0.40
CA VAL A 8 -20.06 3.86 -0.87
C VAL A 8 -21.44 4.31 -1.34
N PHE A 9 -22.47 3.59 -0.93
CA PHE A 9 -23.87 3.86 -1.28
C PHE A 9 -24.61 4.72 -0.24
N ASP A 10 -23.94 5.06 0.85
CA ASP A 10 -24.46 5.95 1.86
C ASP A 10 -24.27 7.41 1.40
N PRO A 11 -25.35 8.19 1.19
CA PRO A 11 -25.26 9.55 0.67
C PRO A 11 -24.58 10.54 1.63
N ASP A 12 -24.47 10.20 2.91
CA ASP A 12 -23.81 11.04 3.91
C ASP A 12 -22.27 10.88 3.86
N ASN A 13 -21.77 9.86 3.19
CA ASN A 13 -20.34 9.62 3.03
C ASN A 13 -19.79 10.29 1.76
N GLN A 14 -18.66 10.96 1.88
CA GLN A 14 -17.88 11.47 0.76
C GLN A 14 -16.55 10.74 0.65
N PHE A 15 -16.23 10.25 -0.55
CA PHE A 15 -14.98 9.55 -0.82
C PHE A 15 -14.04 10.43 -1.64
N HIS A 16 -12.87 10.68 -1.10
CA HIS A 16 -11.79 11.35 -1.82
C HIS A 16 -10.86 10.33 -2.45
N ILE A 17 -10.72 10.36 -3.78
CA ILE A 17 -9.89 9.44 -4.53
C ILE A 17 -8.76 10.21 -5.20
N SER A 18 -7.53 9.74 -4.96
CA SER A 18 -6.32 10.30 -5.56
C SER A 18 -5.29 9.21 -5.83
N SER A 19 -4.31 9.51 -6.67
CA SER A 19 -3.19 8.63 -6.97
C SER A 19 -1.89 9.42 -7.06
N ALA A 20 -0.81 8.84 -6.58
CA ALA A 20 0.52 9.40 -6.74
C ALA A 20 1.12 9.16 -8.15
N LEU A 21 0.55 8.19 -8.89
CA LEU A 21 1.00 7.79 -10.22
C LEU A 21 0.14 8.36 -11.35
N LEU A 22 -1.16 8.55 -11.10
CA LEU A 22 -2.14 8.94 -12.12
C LEU A 22 -2.69 10.34 -11.82
N ASN A 23 -2.87 11.13 -12.86
CA ASN A 23 -3.62 12.38 -12.75
C ASN A 23 -5.14 12.13 -12.69
N ARG A 24 -5.92 13.17 -12.40
CA ARG A 24 -7.38 13.08 -12.25
C ARG A 24 -8.09 12.43 -13.46
N LYS A 25 -7.67 12.77 -14.69
CA LYS A 25 -8.29 12.23 -15.92
C LYS A 25 -8.00 10.73 -16.07
N GLU A 26 -6.77 10.33 -15.76
CA GLU A 26 -6.34 8.92 -15.81
C GLU A 26 -7.05 8.09 -14.75
N ILE A 27 -7.22 8.61 -13.51
CA ILE A 27 -8.00 7.95 -12.47
C ILE A 27 -9.43 7.71 -12.94
N ILE A 28 -10.10 8.74 -13.48
CA ILE A 28 -11.48 8.62 -14.00
C ILE A 28 -11.54 7.58 -15.11
N LYS A 29 -10.61 7.60 -16.06
CA LYS A 29 -10.54 6.63 -17.16
C LYS A 29 -10.36 5.20 -16.61
N THR A 30 -9.48 5.00 -15.65
CA THR A 30 -9.21 3.69 -15.05
C THR A 30 -10.44 3.18 -14.30
N LEU A 31 -11.09 4.02 -13.50
CA LEU A 31 -12.31 3.64 -12.78
C LEU A 31 -13.43 3.27 -13.75
N LYS A 32 -13.66 4.07 -14.81
CA LYS A 32 -14.65 3.74 -15.84
C LYS A 32 -14.35 2.40 -16.52
N ASN A 33 -13.11 2.16 -16.92
CA ASN A 33 -12.74 0.91 -17.58
C ASN A 33 -12.91 -0.32 -16.68
N SER A 34 -12.67 -0.18 -15.38
CA SER A 34 -12.72 -1.30 -14.42
C SER A 34 -14.12 -1.53 -13.83
N PHE A 35 -14.94 -0.48 -13.75
CA PHE A 35 -16.21 -0.50 -13.01
C PHE A 35 -17.37 0.07 -13.82
N SER A 36 -17.52 -0.40 -15.05
CA SER A 36 -18.68 -0.17 -15.91
C SER A 36 -18.97 -1.39 -16.77
N PRO A 37 -20.16 -1.50 -17.35
CA PRO A 37 -20.48 -2.59 -18.26
C PRO A 37 -19.50 -2.69 -19.45
N PRO A 38 -19.17 -3.88 -19.94
CA PRO A 38 -19.64 -5.20 -19.45
C PRO A 38 -18.79 -5.76 -18.29
N ALA A 39 -17.69 -5.12 -17.91
CA ALA A 39 -16.77 -5.63 -16.88
C ALA A 39 -17.37 -5.57 -15.45
N PHE A 40 -18.26 -4.63 -15.20
CA PHE A 40 -18.97 -4.45 -13.95
C PHE A 40 -20.44 -4.07 -14.22
N PRO A 41 -21.41 -4.58 -13.42
CA PRO A 41 -22.84 -4.39 -13.72
C PRO A 41 -23.35 -2.95 -13.61
N LEU A 42 -22.62 -2.09 -12.89
CA LEU A 42 -22.98 -0.69 -12.67
C LEU A 42 -21.85 0.21 -13.13
N ASP A 43 -22.16 1.36 -13.75
CA ASP A 43 -21.18 2.42 -13.93
C ASP A 43 -21.08 3.20 -12.61
N ILE A 44 -19.98 3.03 -11.90
CA ILE A 44 -19.75 3.68 -10.61
C ILE A 44 -19.60 5.20 -10.72
N MET A 45 -19.34 5.72 -11.92
CA MET A 45 -19.21 7.16 -12.16
C MET A 45 -20.55 7.83 -12.47
N GLU A 46 -21.59 7.05 -12.81
CA GLU A 46 -22.92 7.54 -13.18
C GLU A 46 -23.96 7.34 -12.06
N ASN A 47 -23.68 6.49 -11.07
CA ASN A 47 -24.63 6.09 -10.02
C ASN A 47 -24.62 7.03 -8.79
N ASN A 48 -24.47 8.35 -8.96
CA ASN A 48 -24.56 9.35 -7.90
C ASN A 48 -23.72 9.03 -6.64
N LEU A 49 -22.64 8.27 -6.81
CA LEU A 49 -21.71 8.01 -5.73
C LEU A 49 -20.92 9.30 -5.43
N ASN A 50 -20.80 9.64 -4.16
CA ASN A 50 -20.18 10.89 -3.73
C ASN A 50 -18.65 10.81 -3.81
N PHE A 51 -18.11 10.63 -5.04
CA PHE A 51 -16.67 10.56 -5.32
C PHE A 51 -16.11 11.94 -5.68
N ASN A 52 -15.17 12.42 -4.87
CA ASN A 52 -14.34 13.56 -5.20
C ASN A 52 -12.97 13.08 -5.69
N ILE A 53 -12.79 13.05 -7.01
CA ILE A 53 -11.54 12.61 -7.65
C ILE A 53 -10.65 13.82 -7.89
N MET A 54 -9.43 13.79 -7.37
CA MET A 54 -8.51 14.92 -7.41
C MET A 54 -7.05 14.47 -7.69
N ASN A 55 -6.23 15.41 -8.13
CA ASN A 55 -4.80 15.19 -8.21
C ASN A 55 -4.19 15.05 -6.81
N PHE A 56 -3.05 14.34 -6.71
CA PHE A 56 -2.42 14.03 -5.43
C PHE A 56 -2.08 15.28 -4.61
N ASP A 57 -1.54 16.32 -5.22
CA ASP A 57 -1.17 17.54 -4.49
C ASP A 57 -2.40 18.28 -3.95
N THR A 58 -3.51 18.28 -4.69
CA THR A 58 -4.79 18.82 -4.22
C THR A 58 -5.33 18.02 -3.04
N PHE A 59 -5.29 16.69 -3.14
CA PHE A 59 -5.68 15.78 -2.05
C PHE A 59 -4.83 16.02 -0.80
N LYS A 60 -3.50 16.09 -0.97
CA LYS A 60 -2.54 16.36 0.11
C LYS A 60 -2.84 17.68 0.81
N ALA A 61 -3.14 18.74 0.05
CA ALA A 61 -3.49 20.06 0.60
C ALA A 61 -4.81 20.01 1.39
N ALA A 62 -5.81 19.30 0.90
CA ALA A 62 -7.11 19.16 1.58
C ALA A 62 -7.02 18.34 2.87
N ALA A 63 -6.05 17.44 2.97
CA ALA A 63 -5.84 16.56 4.13
C ALA A 63 -4.98 17.18 5.24
N ILE A 64 -4.36 18.34 5.00
CA ILE A 64 -3.29 18.89 5.87
C ILE A 64 -3.70 19.15 7.31
N ASP A 65 -4.97 19.47 7.56
CA ASP A 65 -5.50 19.72 8.90
C ASP A 65 -5.67 18.45 9.74
N PHE A 66 -5.66 17.27 9.10
CA PHE A 66 -5.86 15.98 9.73
C PHE A 66 -4.58 15.20 9.83
N PHE A 67 -3.81 15.18 8.74
CA PHE A 67 -2.56 14.43 8.64
C PHE A 67 -1.70 14.94 7.47
N THR A 68 -0.42 14.64 7.52
CA THR A 68 0.49 14.88 6.39
C THR A 68 0.73 13.58 5.65
N ILE A 69 0.83 13.66 4.30
CA ILE A 69 1.12 12.52 3.44
C ILE A 69 2.37 12.82 2.63
N GLU A 70 3.34 11.90 2.72
CA GLU A 70 4.50 11.87 1.86
C GLU A 70 4.41 10.63 0.97
N LYS A 71 4.67 10.78 -0.32
CA LYS A 71 4.71 9.67 -1.28
C LYS A 71 6.14 9.27 -1.57
N ILE A 72 6.35 8.00 -1.88
CA ILE A 72 7.61 7.42 -2.33
C ILE A 72 7.35 6.45 -3.47
N SER A 73 8.16 6.48 -4.52
CA SER A 73 8.12 5.46 -5.56
C SER A 73 8.61 4.13 -5.01
N LEU A 74 7.95 3.05 -5.40
CA LEU A 74 8.32 1.69 -5.04
C LEU A 74 8.68 0.89 -6.30
N CYS A 75 9.39 -0.20 -6.10
CA CYS A 75 9.88 -1.05 -7.18
C CYS A 75 8.84 -2.13 -7.49
N HIS A 76 8.07 -1.94 -8.58
CA HIS A 76 7.01 -2.86 -9.01
C HIS A 76 6.79 -2.72 -10.51
N PRO A 77 6.51 -3.80 -11.27
CA PRO A 77 6.12 -3.72 -12.68
C PRO A 77 4.90 -2.79 -12.88
N GLY A 78 5.04 -1.84 -13.80
CA GLY A 78 3.99 -0.83 -14.03
C GLY A 78 3.98 0.35 -13.06
N GLY A 79 4.85 0.34 -12.06
CA GLY A 79 4.97 1.37 -11.03
C GLY A 79 4.08 1.13 -9.82
N SER A 80 4.58 1.52 -8.65
CA SER A 80 3.85 1.51 -7.38
C SER A 80 4.28 2.71 -6.52
N SER A 81 3.46 3.07 -5.55
CA SER A 81 3.75 4.15 -4.60
C SER A 81 3.47 3.73 -3.17
N GLY A 82 4.46 3.91 -2.32
CA GLY A 82 4.29 3.87 -0.89
C GLY A 82 3.93 5.25 -0.33
N TYR A 83 3.47 5.26 0.91
CA TYR A 83 3.04 6.47 1.59
C TYR A 83 3.51 6.47 3.04
N LYS A 84 4.01 7.63 3.49
CA LYS A 84 4.09 7.91 4.93
C LYS A 84 2.97 8.86 5.30
N ILE A 85 2.15 8.43 6.25
CA ILE A 85 1.05 9.22 6.81
C ILE A 85 1.42 9.55 8.24
N SER A 86 1.37 10.84 8.59
CA SER A 86 1.74 11.33 9.92
C SER A 86 0.65 12.23 10.50
N SER A 87 0.33 12.01 11.79
CA SER A 87 -0.59 12.83 12.57
C SER A 87 -0.17 12.79 14.04
N ASN A 88 -0.23 13.94 14.74
CA ASN A 88 0.03 14.02 16.19
C ASN A 88 1.34 13.33 16.64
N LYS A 89 2.44 13.53 15.92
CA LYS A 89 3.74 12.91 16.16
C LYS A 89 3.77 11.38 16.00
N LYS A 90 2.73 10.80 15.38
CA LYS A 90 2.68 9.39 14.99
C LYS A 90 2.82 9.26 13.49
N SER A 91 3.42 8.17 13.03
CA SER A 91 3.59 7.94 11.61
C SER A 91 3.47 6.47 11.24
N ILE A 92 2.84 6.23 10.10
CA ILE A 92 2.70 4.91 9.48
C ILE A 92 3.30 5.01 8.08
N VAL A 93 4.13 4.03 7.74
CA VAL A 93 4.64 3.85 6.37
C VAL A 93 3.96 2.63 5.75
N TYR A 94 3.33 2.83 4.61
CA TYR A 94 2.69 1.81 3.80
C TYR A 94 3.59 1.51 2.60
N ALA A 95 4.15 0.30 2.54
CA ALA A 95 5.12 -0.13 1.54
C ALA A 95 4.76 -1.51 1.00
N LEU A 96 3.63 -1.59 0.30
CA LEU A 96 3.17 -2.79 -0.42
C LEU A 96 3.43 -2.63 -1.91
N ASP A 97 3.45 -3.73 -2.65
CA ASP A 97 3.85 -3.78 -4.05
C ASP A 97 5.26 -3.20 -4.24
N HIS A 98 6.22 -3.76 -3.51
CA HIS A 98 7.62 -3.38 -3.53
C HIS A 98 8.55 -4.59 -3.57
N GLU A 99 9.44 -4.63 -4.55
CA GLU A 99 10.51 -5.61 -4.63
C GLU A 99 11.80 -5.03 -4.04
N PHE A 100 12.09 -5.43 -2.81
CA PHE A 100 13.27 -4.97 -2.08
C PHE A 100 14.56 -5.62 -2.65
N GLY A 101 15.59 -4.80 -2.84
CA GLY A 101 16.89 -5.24 -3.36
C GLY A 101 17.01 -5.18 -4.88
N LEU A 102 15.95 -4.86 -5.62
CA LEU A 102 16.01 -4.70 -7.07
C LEU A 102 16.57 -3.33 -7.49
N ASP A 103 16.18 -2.26 -6.79
CA ASP A 103 16.66 -0.90 -6.99
C ASP A 103 17.12 -0.30 -5.66
N LYS A 104 18.44 -0.11 -5.52
CA LYS A 104 19.06 0.39 -4.28
C LYS A 104 18.71 1.85 -3.96
N ASP A 105 18.46 2.68 -4.96
CA ASP A 105 18.13 4.09 -4.75
C ASP A 105 16.70 4.23 -4.24
N ILE A 106 15.77 3.43 -4.77
CA ILE A 106 14.42 3.32 -4.26
C ILE A 106 14.43 2.77 -2.82
N ASP A 107 15.16 1.68 -2.55
CA ASP A 107 15.28 1.10 -1.21
C ASP A 107 15.83 2.10 -0.19
N ASN A 108 16.88 2.84 -0.54
CA ASN A 108 17.47 3.86 0.33
C ASN A 108 16.50 5.02 0.60
N SER A 109 15.75 5.42 -0.42
CA SER A 109 14.71 6.44 -0.28
C SER A 109 13.57 5.98 0.63
N LEU A 110 13.14 4.72 0.49
CA LEU A 110 12.14 4.11 1.35
C LEU A 110 12.65 3.97 2.80
N LEU A 111 13.90 3.55 3.00
CA LEU A 111 14.53 3.52 4.33
C LEU A 111 14.58 4.89 4.98
N LYS A 112 14.90 5.93 4.21
CA LYS A 112 14.96 7.31 4.71
C LYS A 112 13.58 7.78 5.17
N ILE A 113 12.54 7.58 4.38
CA ILE A 113 11.18 8.02 4.74
C ILE A 113 10.61 7.21 5.91
N ALA A 114 10.96 5.91 6.01
CA ALA A 114 10.53 5.03 7.10
C ALA A 114 11.32 5.20 8.40
N SER A 115 12.41 5.99 8.38
CA SER A 115 13.29 6.14 9.55
C SER A 115 12.51 6.59 10.78
N ASN A 116 12.64 5.80 11.87
CA ASN A 116 12.01 6.04 13.18
C ASN A 116 10.48 6.20 13.13
N SER A 117 9.80 5.67 12.12
CA SER A 117 8.34 5.66 12.07
C SER A 117 7.75 4.79 13.17
N ASP A 118 6.49 5.05 13.55
CA ASP A 118 5.82 4.21 14.57
C ASP A 118 5.45 2.83 14.01
N VAL A 119 5.05 2.79 12.73
CA VAL A 119 4.61 1.56 12.06
C VAL A 119 5.15 1.52 10.64
N VAL A 120 5.60 0.35 10.22
CA VAL A 120 5.80 -0.02 8.81
C VAL A 120 4.86 -1.17 8.48
N ILE A 121 4.09 -1.03 7.42
CA ILE A 121 3.31 -2.10 6.79
C ILE A 121 4.11 -2.54 5.56
N TRP A 122 4.52 -3.79 5.53
CA TRP A 122 5.47 -4.35 4.58
C TRP A 122 4.85 -5.41 3.69
N ASP A 123 5.29 -5.43 2.43
CA ASP A 123 4.99 -6.49 1.47
C ASP A 123 5.70 -7.78 1.88
N GLY A 124 4.97 -8.77 2.31
CA GLY A 124 5.48 -10.08 2.70
C GLY A 124 4.83 -11.20 1.91
N MET A 125 4.69 -11.03 0.60
CA MET A 125 4.05 -12.01 -0.27
C MET A 125 4.80 -13.34 -0.24
N TYR A 126 6.12 -13.30 -0.23
CA TYR A 126 6.98 -14.46 -0.34
C TYR A 126 7.83 -14.70 0.90
N THR A 127 8.41 -15.90 0.98
CA THR A 127 9.57 -16.19 1.81
C THR A 127 10.85 -15.93 1.01
N MET A 128 11.99 -15.82 1.69
CA MET A 128 13.30 -15.67 1.04
C MET A 128 13.63 -16.86 0.11
N GLN A 129 13.04 -18.03 0.34
CA GLN A 129 13.21 -19.19 -0.55
C GLN A 129 12.35 -19.06 -1.81
N GLU A 130 11.09 -18.65 -1.67
CA GLU A 130 10.13 -18.54 -2.77
C GLU A 130 10.47 -17.38 -3.72
N ILE A 131 11.02 -16.28 -3.20
CA ILE A 131 11.32 -15.09 -4.00
C ILE A 131 12.42 -15.29 -5.04
N LYS A 132 13.25 -16.33 -4.89
CA LYS A 132 14.36 -16.61 -5.83
C LYS A 132 13.90 -16.73 -7.27
N ASP A 133 12.74 -17.34 -7.47
CA ASP A 133 12.14 -17.59 -8.80
C ASP A 133 11.10 -16.51 -9.16
N LYS A 134 10.98 -15.45 -8.34
CA LYS A 134 9.98 -14.39 -8.47
C LYS A 134 10.58 -13.00 -8.72
N LYS A 135 11.87 -12.96 -9.09
CA LYS A 135 12.55 -11.69 -9.38
C LYS A 135 11.86 -10.93 -10.51
N GLY A 136 11.58 -9.64 -10.31
CA GLY A 136 10.84 -8.81 -11.25
C GLY A 136 9.32 -8.91 -11.12
N TRP A 137 8.81 -9.60 -10.09
CA TRP A 137 7.37 -9.69 -9.83
C TRP A 137 6.84 -8.52 -8.99
N GLY A 138 7.73 -7.74 -8.40
CA GLY A 138 7.36 -6.52 -7.68
C GLY A 138 7.02 -6.70 -6.21
N HIS A 139 7.40 -7.83 -5.62
CA HIS A 139 7.08 -8.16 -4.22
C HIS A 139 8.33 -8.52 -3.43
N SER A 140 8.20 -8.47 -2.10
CA SER A 140 9.29 -8.74 -1.16
C SER A 140 9.05 -10.02 -0.35
N SER A 141 10.08 -10.40 0.42
CA SER A 141 9.96 -11.48 1.39
C SER A 141 9.64 -10.95 2.79
N ILE A 142 9.13 -11.85 3.63
CA ILE A 142 8.91 -11.60 5.07
C ILE A 142 10.24 -11.26 5.74
N GLU A 143 11.31 -11.99 5.39
CA GLU A 143 12.65 -11.80 5.94
C GLU A 143 13.26 -10.45 5.54
N ASP A 144 13.00 -9.97 4.31
CA ASP A 144 13.36 -8.61 3.88
C ASP A 144 12.68 -7.57 4.75
N GLY A 145 11.41 -7.78 5.11
CA GLY A 145 10.68 -6.94 6.05
C GLY A 145 11.36 -6.84 7.41
N VAL A 146 11.85 -7.96 7.94
CA VAL A 146 12.61 -7.97 9.20
C VAL A 146 13.94 -7.21 9.08
N ILE A 147 14.65 -7.37 7.95
CA ILE A 147 15.89 -6.63 7.66
C ILE A 147 15.59 -5.13 7.55
N PHE A 148 14.56 -4.76 6.80
CA PHE A 148 14.12 -3.38 6.61
C PHE A 148 13.72 -2.72 7.93
N HIS A 149 12.95 -3.44 8.76
CA HIS A 149 12.54 -2.95 10.08
C HIS A 149 13.75 -2.62 10.97
N LYS A 150 14.76 -3.50 11.02
CA LYS A 150 15.99 -3.25 11.78
C LYS A 150 16.73 -2.01 11.27
N LYS A 151 16.84 -1.83 9.94
CA LYS A 151 17.54 -0.70 9.32
C LYS A 151 16.78 0.61 9.51
N SER A 152 15.47 0.62 9.34
CA SER A 152 14.64 1.82 9.49
C SER A 152 14.46 2.27 10.93
N LYS A 153 14.69 1.38 11.91
CA LYS A 153 14.39 1.61 13.34
C LYS A 153 12.93 1.97 13.59
N ALA A 154 12.04 1.51 12.76
CA ALA A 154 10.61 1.65 12.99
C ALA A 154 10.21 0.91 14.27
N LYS A 155 9.22 1.40 15.01
CA LYS A 155 8.83 0.80 16.31
C LYS A 155 8.09 -0.52 16.14
N LYS A 156 7.26 -0.64 15.08
CA LYS A 156 6.47 -1.84 14.78
C LYS A 156 6.56 -2.18 13.30
N LEU A 157 6.54 -3.47 13.02
CA LEU A 157 6.44 -4.03 11.67
C LEU A 157 5.16 -4.85 11.57
N PHE A 158 4.36 -4.58 10.56
CA PHE A 158 3.27 -5.45 10.14
C PHE A 158 3.60 -6.03 8.78
N ILE A 159 3.63 -7.34 8.69
CA ILE A 159 3.73 -8.05 7.41
C ILE A 159 2.33 -8.21 6.87
N SER A 160 2.14 -7.84 5.63
CA SER A 160 0.85 -7.89 4.92
C SER A 160 1.07 -8.35 3.48
N HIS A 161 0.05 -8.28 2.64
CA HIS A 161 0.12 -8.63 1.22
C HIS A 161 0.61 -10.08 1.00
N HIS A 162 0.11 -10.99 1.83
CA HIS A 162 0.44 -12.39 1.72
C HIS A 162 -0.09 -12.99 0.42
N ALA A 163 0.64 -13.99 -0.11
CA ALA A 163 0.21 -14.72 -1.29
C ALA A 163 -1.21 -15.31 -1.09
N PRO A 164 -2.10 -15.21 -2.10
CA PRO A 164 -3.52 -15.56 -1.96
C PRO A 164 -3.78 -17.02 -1.54
N GLU A 165 -2.86 -17.91 -1.84
CA GLU A 165 -2.92 -19.33 -1.50
C GLU A 165 -2.58 -19.65 -0.03
N ARG A 166 -2.12 -18.68 0.75
CA ARG A 166 -1.77 -18.91 2.16
C ARG A 166 -3.00 -19.06 3.03
N SER A 167 -3.06 -20.14 3.77
CA SER A 167 -4.06 -20.32 4.80
C SER A 167 -3.68 -19.60 6.11
N ASP A 168 -4.65 -19.38 7.00
CA ASP A 168 -4.40 -18.83 8.34
C ASP A 168 -3.39 -19.67 9.12
N LYS A 169 -3.43 -21.01 8.93
CA LYS A 169 -2.49 -21.93 9.56
C LYS A 169 -1.04 -21.71 9.09
N ASP A 170 -0.86 -21.41 7.79
CA ASP A 170 0.44 -21.07 7.22
C ASP A 170 0.94 -19.75 7.82
N LEU A 171 0.08 -18.74 7.88
CA LEU A 171 0.41 -17.42 8.45
C LEU A 171 0.80 -17.54 9.93
N ASP A 172 0.07 -18.33 10.73
CA ASP A 172 0.39 -18.61 12.12
C ASP A 172 1.75 -19.30 12.27
N SER A 173 2.05 -20.27 11.41
CA SER A 173 3.33 -20.96 11.38
C SER A 173 4.47 -20.00 11.02
N MET A 174 4.29 -19.22 9.96
CA MET A 174 5.28 -18.24 9.50
C MET A 174 5.55 -17.16 10.55
N SER A 175 4.52 -16.67 11.21
CA SER A 175 4.67 -15.73 12.33
C SER A 175 5.57 -16.31 13.42
N LYS A 176 5.40 -17.58 13.77
CA LYS A 176 6.19 -18.26 14.83
C LYS A 176 7.62 -18.58 14.41
N THR A 177 7.85 -18.86 13.14
CA THR A 177 9.17 -19.35 12.65
C THR A 177 10.03 -18.25 12.05
N MET A 178 9.43 -17.28 11.33
CA MET A 178 10.17 -16.28 10.57
C MET A 178 10.32 -14.95 11.28
N LEU A 179 9.34 -14.57 12.15
CA LEU A 179 9.43 -13.33 12.88
C LEU A 179 10.21 -13.52 14.20
N PRO A 180 11.10 -12.59 14.56
CA PRO A 180 11.70 -12.53 15.90
C PRO A 180 10.63 -12.43 16.98
N LYS A 181 10.89 -12.97 18.18
CA LYS A 181 9.94 -12.89 19.32
C LYS A 181 9.48 -11.46 19.63
N SER A 182 10.34 -10.48 19.40
CA SER A 182 10.02 -9.04 19.60
C SER A 182 9.06 -8.45 18.55
N LEU A 183 8.76 -9.18 17.49
CA LEU A 183 7.87 -8.77 16.40
C LEU A 183 6.62 -9.66 16.24
N ARG A 184 6.42 -10.59 17.20
CA ARG A 184 5.25 -11.49 17.21
C ARG A 184 4.08 -10.88 17.98
#